data_ecdb0fc3be57accabfaabcbf1a16f8b5
#
_entry.id   ecdb0fc3be57accabfaabcbf1a16f8b5
#
_cell.length_a   1.000
_cell.length_b   1.000
_cell.length_c   1.000
_cell.angle_alpha   90.00
_cell.angle_beta   90.00
_cell.angle_gamma   90.00
#
_symmetry.space_group_name_H-M   'P 1'
#
loop_
_entity.id
_entity.type
_entity.pdbx_description
1 polymer ?
#
loop_
_entity_poly.entity_id
_entity_poly.type
_entity_poly.pdbx_seq_one_letter_code
_entity_poly.pdbx_strand_id
1 'polypeptide(L)'
;YHYVPMHTVVKSILNVGTLIVFLMAHEWMKREDTSFKQGEFYVLTLSTLFGMYLMISAGHFLMFFIGLETASIPMAALIAFDKYRHNSAEAGAKYILTALFSSALLLFGLSMIYGSAGTLYFDDLPAHIDGNPLQIMAFIFFFTGMAFKLSLVPFHLWTADVYEGAPSTVTAYLSVISKGSAAFVLLAVLIKVFAPMINDWQEVLYWVTVSYTHLRA
;
A
#
# COMPACT_ATOMS: atom_id res chain seq x y z
N TYR A 1 16.14 10.03 -1.49
CA TYR A 1 16.09 9.36 -0.18
C TYR A 1 16.14 10.40 0.93
N HIS A 2 15.06 10.51 1.70
CA HIS A 2 15.01 11.39 2.86
C HIS A 2 15.24 10.60 4.15
N TYR A 3 16.25 10.99 4.92
CA TYR A 3 16.45 10.44 6.25
C TYR A 3 15.71 11.29 7.28
N VAL A 4 14.73 10.67 7.94
CA VAL A 4 14.04 11.25 9.09
C VAL A 4 14.05 10.19 10.19
N PRO A 5 14.36 10.53 11.45
CA PRO A 5 14.39 9.55 12.55
C PRO A 5 13.10 8.75 12.67
N MET A 6 11.95 9.36 12.40
CA MET A 6 10.64 8.69 12.39
C MET A 6 10.57 7.55 11.36
N HIS A 7 11.16 7.71 10.18
CA HIS A 7 11.23 6.66 9.16
C HIS A 7 11.98 5.42 9.67
N THR A 8 13.05 5.62 10.45
CA THR A 8 13.81 4.52 11.06
C THR A 8 12.98 3.76 12.08
N VAL A 9 12.24 4.47 12.93
CA VAL A 9 11.34 3.86 13.92
C VAL A 9 10.28 2.99 13.22
N VAL A 10 9.60 3.55 12.21
CA VAL A 10 8.57 2.82 11.47
C VAL A 10 9.14 1.57 10.79
N LYS A 11 10.30 1.69 10.12
CA LYS A 11 10.98 0.55 9.50
C LYS A 11 11.37 -0.52 10.53
N SER A 12 11.80 -0.12 11.71
CA SER A 12 12.11 -1.06 12.80
C SER A 12 10.88 -1.81 13.27
N ILE A 13 9.72 -1.14 13.38
CA ILE A 13 8.44 -1.78 13.71
C ILE A 13 8.05 -2.79 12.62
N LEU A 14 8.17 -2.42 11.34
CA LEU A 14 7.89 -3.32 10.22
C LEU A 14 8.83 -4.54 10.23
N ASN A 15 10.12 -4.36 10.57
CA ASN A 15 11.07 -5.47 10.72
C ASN A 15 10.65 -6.45 11.81
N VAL A 16 10.31 -5.95 13.00
CA VAL A 16 9.86 -6.79 14.11
C VAL A 16 8.58 -7.54 13.72
N GLY A 17 7.62 -6.85 13.09
CA GLY A 17 6.40 -7.50 12.61
C GLY A 17 6.68 -8.57 11.54
N THR A 18 7.57 -8.29 10.60
CA THR A 18 7.98 -9.29 9.58
C THR A 18 8.68 -10.49 10.20
N LEU A 19 9.52 -10.28 11.22
CA LEU A 19 10.15 -11.36 11.97
C LEU A 19 9.10 -12.26 12.64
N ILE A 20 8.08 -11.67 13.25
CA ILE A 20 6.96 -12.43 13.85
C ILE A 20 6.25 -13.26 12.78
N VAL A 21 5.99 -12.70 11.60
CA VAL A 21 5.39 -13.44 10.47
C VAL A 21 6.29 -14.59 10.03
N PHE A 22 7.61 -14.41 9.98
CA PHE A 22 8.55 -15.49 9.66
C PHE A 22 8.52 -16.61 10.69
N LEU A 23 8.43 -16.28 11.99
CA LEU A 23 8.27 -17.28 13.04
C LEU A 23 6.96 -18.04 12.90
N MET A 24 5.85 -17.38 12.58
CA MET A 24 4.56 -18.03 12.29
C MET A 24 4.61 -18.90 11.04
N ALA A 25 5.33 -18.46 10.00
CA ALA A 25 5.47 -19.20 8.76
C ALA A 25 6.32 -20.46 8.90
N HIS A 26 7.21 -20.54 9.89
CA HIS A 26 8.19 -21.60 10.03
C HIS A 26 7.56 -23.01 10.06
N GLU A 27 6.52 -23.22 10.86
CA GLU A 27 5.83 -24.50 10.94
C GLU A 27 5.03 -24.82 9.67
N TRP A 28 4.46 -23.81 9.03
CA TRP A 28 3.77 -23.98 7.76
C TRP A 28 4.74 -24.38 6.64
N MET A 29 5.92 -23.78 6.60
CA MET A 29 6.95 -24.03 5.59
C MET A 29 7.66 -25.40 5.77
N LYS A 30 7.50 -26.09 6.89
CA LYS A 30 8.02 -27.47 7.10
C LYS A 30 7.17 -28.56 6.46
N ARG A 31 5.95 -28.24 6.02
CA ARG A 31 5.07 -29.23 5.39
C ARG A 31 5.63 -29.70 4.06
N GLU A 32 5.38 -30.93 3.68
CA GLU A 32 5.89 -31.53 2.45
C GLU A 32 5.48 -30.77 1.18
N ASP A 33 4.26 -30.17 1.18
CA ASP A 33 3.68 -29.41 0.07
C ASP A 33 4.26 -28.01 -0.08
N THR A 34 4.92 -27.46 0.96
CA THR A 34 5.46 -26.08 0.97
C THR A 34 6.97 -26.00 1.17
N SER A 35 7.61 -27.05 1.69
CA SER A 35 9.02 -27.06 2.09
C SER A 35 9.98 -26.69 0.93
N PHE A 36 9.69 -27.12 -0.29
CA PHE A 36 10.51 -26.83 -1.46
C PHE A 36 10.38 -25.37 -1.95
N LYS A 37 9.38 -24.62 -1.45
CA LYS A 37 9.13 -23.21 -1.81
C LYS A 37 9.58 -22.22 -0.72
N GLN A 38 10.26 -22.68 0.32
CA GLN A 38 10.68 -21.78 1.42
C GLN A 38 11.47 -20.57 0.94
N GLY A 39 12.44 -20.79 0.04
CA GLY A 39 13.25 -19.72 -0.53
C GLY A 39 12.40 -18.65 -1.25
N GLU A 40 11.42 -19.09 -2.03
CA GLU A 40 10.50 -18.20 -2.76
C GLU A 40 9.68 -17.34 -1.79
N PHE A 41 9.15 -17.92 -0.73
CA PHE A 41 8.38 -17.20 0.30
C PHE A 41 9.19 -16.08 0.94
N TYR A 42 10.42 -16.38 1.40
CA TYR A 42 11.27 -15.39 2.05
C TYR A 42 11.71 -14.28 1.08
N VAL A 43 12.09 -14.64 -0.14
CA VAL A 43 12.50 -13.66 -1.16
C VAL A 43 11.34 -12.72 -1.52
N LEU A 44 10.14 -13.26 -1.75
CA LEU A 44 8.95 -12.46 -2.05
C LEU A 44 8.59 -11.53 -0.89
N THR A 45 8.60 -12.04 0.35
CA THR A 45 8.29 -11.23 1.54
C THR A 45 9.32 -10.12 1.74
N LEU A 46 10.62 -10.41 1.60
CA LEU A 46 11.66 -9.39 1.71
C LEU A 46 11.61 -8.37 0.58
N SER A 47 11.22 -8.79 -0.63
CA SER A 47 11.01 -7.86 -1.75
C SER A 47 9.86 -6.89 -1.47
N THR A 48 8.74 -7.37 -0.91
CA THR A 48 7.64 -6.48 -0.49
C THR A 48 8.08 -5.52 0.62
N LEU A 49 8.82 -6.01 1.61
CA LEU A 49 9.36 -5.18 2.70
C LEU A 49 10.31 -4.10 2.16
N PHE A 50 11.16 -4.44 1.22
CA PHE A 50 12.04 -3.48 0.54
C PHE A 50 11.24 -2.40 -0.19
N GLY A 51 10.17 -2.78 -0.91
CA GLY A 51 9.25 -1.83 -1.54
C GLY A 51 8.63 -0.86 -0.52
N MET A 52 8.21 -1.35 0.64
CA MET A 52 7.69 -0.50 1.72
C MET A 52 8.77 0.48 2.24
N TYR A 53 10.05 0.07 2.31
CA TYR A 53 11.13 0.95 2.71
C TYR A 53 11.40 2.06 1.71
N LEU A 54 11.34 1.75 0.42
CA LEU A 54 11.46 2.76 -0.64
C LEU A 54 10.32 3.77 -0.53
N MET A 55 9.09 3.29 -0.34
CA MET A 55 7.90 4.13 -0.20
C MET A 55 7.98 5.05 1.04
N ILE A 56 8.37 4.53 2.20
CA ILE A 56 8.52 5.30 3.44
C ILE A 56 9.61 6.37 3.33
N SER A 57 10.71 6.08 2.63
CA SER A 57 11.84 7.01 2.47
C SER A 57 11.76 7.85 1.21
N ALA A 58 10.66 7.81 0.48
CA ALA A 58 10.50 8.57 -0.74
C ALA A 58 10.48 10.09 -0.43
N GLY A 59 11.24 10.84 -1.21
CA GLY A 59 11.19 12.30 -1.27
C GLY A 59 10.67 12.80 -2.62
N HIS A 60 10.22 11.87 -3.47
CA HIS A 60 9.74 12.14 -4.82
C HIS A 60 8.65 11.11 -5.19
N PHE A 61 7.58 11.55 -5.85
CA PHE A 61 6.44 10.67 -6.14
C PHE A 61 6.78 9.49 -7.05
N LEU A 62 7.74 9.58 -7.95
CA LEU A 62 8.16 8.41 -8.75
C LEU A 62 8.83 7.34 -7.87
N MET A 63 9.66 7.74 -6.89
CA MET A 63 10.26 6.79 -5.95
C MET A 63 9.18 6.16 -5.06
N PHE A 64 8.21 6.94 -4.62
CA PHE A 64 7.03 6.45 -3.91
C PHE A 64 6.29 5.40 -4.74
N PHE A 65 6.01 5.69 -6.02
CA PHE A 65 5.30 4.79 -6.93
C PHE A 65 6.08 3.48 -7.16
N ILE A 66 7.39 3.57 -7.43
CA ILE A 66 8.26 2.39 -7.57
C ILE A 66 8.23 1.55 -6.29
N GLY A 67 8.29 2.17 -5.11
CA GLY A 67 8.18 1.48 -3.84
C GLY A 67 6.83 0.78 -3.66
N LEU A 68 5.75 1.43 -4.05
CA LEU A 68 4.39 0.88 -4.00
C LEU A 68 4.24 -0.36 -4.90
N GLU A 69 4.74 -0.30 -6.14
CA GLU A 69 4.69 -1.43 -7.07
C GLU A 69 5.60 -2.58 -6.62
N THR A 70 6.81 -2.27 -6.16
CA THR A 70 7.74 -3.28 -5.61
C THR A 70 7.14 -3.98 -4.38
N ALA A 71 6.31 -3.31 -3.60
CA ALA A 71 5.59 -3.92 -2.48
C ALA A 71 4.35 -4.70 -2.93
N SER A 72 3.71 -4.34 -4.04
CA SER A 72 2.41 -4.88 -4.45
C SER A 72 2.51 -6.11 -5.35
N ILE A 73 3.43 -6.11 -6.32
CA ILE A 73 3.56 -7.21 -7.28
C ILE A 73 3.98 -8.53 -6.61
N PRO A 74 5.04 -8.56 -5.77
CA PRO A 74 5.38 -9.79 -5.06
C PRO A 74 4.32 -10.20 -4.03
N MET A 75 3.55 -9.25 -3.49
CA MET A 75 2.42 -9.55 -2.59
C MET A 75 1.35 -10.37 -3.30
N ALA A 76 1.05 -10.11 -4.57
CA ALA A 76 0.10 -10.92 -5.34
C ALA A 76 0.56 -12.38 -5.45
N ALA A 77 1.87 -12.60 -5.66
CA ALA A 77 2.45 -13.95 -5.69
C ALA A 77 2.38 -14.63 -4.31
N LEU A 78 2.58 -13.89 -3.21
CA LEU A 78 2.41 -14.40 -1.85
C LEU A 78 0.95 -14.79 -1.56
N ILE A 79 -0.03 -14.01 -2.00
CA ILE A 79 -1.45 -14.33 -1.84
C ILE A 79 -1.80 -15.60 -2.58
N ALA A 80 -1.29 -15.79 -3.81
CA ALA A 80 -1.46 -16.98 -4.63
C ALA A 80 -0.45 -18.10 -4.32
N PHE A 81 0.23 -18.06 -3.18
CA PHE A 81 1.37 -18.94 -2.89
C PHE A 81 0.98 -20.43 -2.87
N ASP A 82 -0.22 -20.75 -2.39
CA ASP A 82 -0.79 -22.08 -2.42
C ASP A 82 -1.56 -22.32 -3.73
N LYS A 83 -0.82 -22.30 -4.84
CA LYS A 83 -1.37 -22.32 -6.22
C LYS A 83 -2.26 -23.52 -6.55
N TYR A 84 -2.19 -24.60 -5.79
CA TYR A 84 -3.04 -25.78 -5.96
C TYR A 84 -4.42 -25.61 -5.33
N ARG A 85 -4.59 -24.64 -4.45
CA ARG A 85 -5.90 -24.26 -3.92
C ARG A 85 -6.54 -23.23 -4.83
N HIS A 86 -7.71 -23.56 -5.36
CA HIS A 86 -8.47 -22.67 -6.25
C HIS A 86 -8.70 -21.30 -5.61
N ASN A 87 -9.08 -21.27 -4.34
CA ASN A 87 -9.34 -20.02 -3.61
C ASN A 87 -8.09 -19.12 -3.52
N SER A 88 -6.89 -19.71 -3.35
CA SER A 88 -5.65 -18.92 -3.29
C SER A 88 -5.29 -18.32 -4.65
N ALA A 89 -5.45 -19.08 -5.72
CA ALA A 89 -5.23 -18.58 -7.08
C ALA A 89 -6.23 -17.46 -7.45
N GLU A 90 -7.51 -17.64 -7.11
CA GLU A 90 -8.56 -16.64 -7.30
C GLU A 90 -8.28 -15.37 -6.49
N ALA A 91 -7.91 -15.50 -5.21
CA ALA A 91 -7.55 -14.37 -4.35
C ALA A 91 -6.37 -13.56 -4.91
N GLY A 92 -5.32 -14.26 -5.40
CA GLY A 92 -4.19 -13.61 -6.06
C GLY A 92 -4.58 -12.86 -7.33
N ALA A 93 -5.43 -13.46 -8.17
CA ALA A 93 -5.93 -12.82 -9.38
C ALA A 93 -6.78 -11.59 -9.07
N LYS A 94 -7.71 -11.68 -8.12
CA LYS A 94 -8.52 -10.53 -7.66
C LYS A 94 -7.65 -9.41 -7.11
N TYR A 95 -6.65 -9.74 -6.30
CA TYR A 95 -5.74 -8.75 -5.74
C TYR A 95 -4.94 -8.04 -6.83
N ILE A 96 -4.27 -8.76 -7.73
CA ILE A 96 -3.41 -8.13 -8.72
C ILE A 96 -4.19 -7.26 -9.70
N LEU A 97 -5.34 -7.71 -10.17
CA LEU A 97 -6.17 -6.94 -11.10
C LEU A 97 -6.66 -5.63 -10.48
N THR A 98 -7.15 -5.69 -9.26
CA THR A 98 -7.63 -4.50 -8.55
C THR A 98 -6.48 -3.59 -8.13
N ALA A 99 -5.32 -4.14 -7.75
CA ALA A 99 -4.12 -3.38 -7.45
C ALA A 99 -3.60 -2.61 -8.68
N LEU A 100 -3.49 -3.26 -9.83
CA LEU A 100 -3.05 -2.62 -11.08
C LEU A 100 -3.99 -1.48 -11.52
N PHE A 101 -5.30 -1.69 -11.41
CA PHE A 101 -6.27 -0.64 -11.71
C PHE A 101 -6.10 0.56 -10.78
N SER A 102 -5.95 0.30 -9.50
CA SER A 102 -5.73 1.33 -8.47
C SER A 102 -4.42 2.10 -8.68
N SER A 103 -3.34 1.38 -9.02
CA SER A 103 -2.03 1.99 -9.34
C SER A 103 -2.10 2.86 -10.60
N ALA A 104 -2.87 2.45 -11.60
CA ALA A 104 -3.07 3.25 -12.81
C ALA A 104 -3.77 4.58 -12.50
N LEU A 105 -4.82 4.56 -11.65
CA LEU A 105 -5.50 5.77 -11.20
C LEU A 105 -4.56 6.68 -10.40
N LEU A 106 -3.76 6.11 -9.48
CA LEU A 106 -2.78 6.85 -8.71
C LEU A 106 -1.75 7.51 -9.63
N LEU A 107 -1.19 6.77 -10.58
CA LEU A 107 -0.21 7.30 -11.53
C LEU A 107 -0.82 8.42 -12.41
N PHE A 108 -2.08 8.28 -12.81
CA PHE A 108 -2.80 9.33 -13.53
C PHE A 108 -2.93 10.59 -12.67
N GLY A 109 -3.28 10.45 -11.37
CA GLY A 109 -3.29 11.56 -10.42
C GLY A 109 -1.93 12.25 -10.31
N LEU A 110 -0.83 11.47 -10.21
CA LEU A 110 0.53 12.03 -10.19
C LEU A 110 0.89 12.78 -11.47
N SER A 111 0.43 12.29 -12.63
CA SER A 111 0.60 13.00 -13.91
C SER A 111 -0.09 14.35 -13.92
N MET A 112 -1.30 14.43 -13.35
CA MET A 112 -2.03 15.70 -13.23
C MET A 112 -1.34 16.67 -12.24
N ILE A 113 -0.80 16.15 -11.12
CA ILE A 113 0.01 16.96 -10.18
C ILE A 113 1.21 17.53 -10.91
N TYR A 114 1.95 16.71 -11.66
CA TYR A 114 3.09 17.17 -12.44
C TYR A 114 2.69 18.21 -13.49
N GLY A 115 1.57 18.01 -14.18
CA GLY A 115 1.06 18.94 -15.18
C GLY A 115 0.70 20.32 -14.61
N SER A 116 0.26 20.39 -13.34
CA SER A 116 -0.10 21.65 -12.68
C SER A 116 1.06 22.31 -11.92
N ALA A 117 1.90 21.52 -11.26
CA ALA A 117 2.96 22.00 -10.36
C ALA A 117 4.36 22.03 -11.01
N GLY A 118 4.56 21.29 -12.11
CA GLY A 118 5.86 21.17 -12.80
C GLY A 118 6.92 20.38 -12.03
N THR A 119 6.61 19.87 -10.84
CA THR A 119 7.53 19.12 -9.98
C THR A 119 6.82 17.94 -9.33
N LEU A 120 7.59 16.92 -8.89
CA LEU A 120 7.11 15.79 -8.11
C LEU A 120 7.93 15.60 -6.81
N TYR A 121 8.80 16.54 -6.47
CA TYR A 121 9.54 16.52 -5.22
C TYR A 121 8.64 16.94 -4.06
N PHE A 122 8.68 16.18 -2.97
CA PHE A 122 7.82 16.41 -1.80
C PHE A 122 8.10 17.74 -1.09
N ASP A 123 9.33 18.25 -1.18
CA ASP A 123 9.73 19.50 -0.54
C ASP A 123 9.30 20.73 -1.38
N ASP A 124 9.17 20.59 -2.69
CA ASP A 124 8.84 21.69 -3.60
C ASP A 124 7.32 21.81 -3.81
N LEU A 125 6.60 20.70 -3.80
CA LEU A 125 5.17 20.65 -4.12
C LEU A 125 4.30 21.57 -3.26
N PRO A 126 4.48 21.71 -1.94
CA PRO A 126 3.63 22.59 -1.13
C PRO A 126 3.62 24.05 -1.60
N ALA A 127 4.71 24.52 -2.23
CA ALA A 127 4.80 25.87 -2.76
C ALA A 127 4.03 26.06 -4.08
N HIS A 128 3.64 24.98 -4.76
CA HIS A 128 2.96 24.99 -6.06
C HIS A 128 1.53 24.44 -5.99
N ILE A 129 1.09 24.07 -4.80
CA ILE A 129 -0.29 23.59 -4.56
C ILE A 129 -1.11 24.76 -4.03
N ASP A 130 -2.06 25.21 -4.85
CA ASP A 130 -2.98 26.31 -4.56
C ASP A 130 -4.46 25.87 -4.47
N GLY A 131 -4.72 24.56 -4.59
CA GLY A 131 -6.08 24.00 -4.50
C GLY A 131 -6.93 24.23 -5.73
N ASN A 132 -6.35 24.42 -6.90
CA ASN A 132 -7.11 24.55 -8.14
C ASN A 132 -7.86 23.23 -8.47
N PRO A 133 -8.94 23.29 -9.30
CA PRO A 133 -9.75 22.09 -9.61
C PRO A 133 -8.96 20.92 -10.19
N LEU A 134 -7.89 21.18 -10.93
CA LEU A 134 -7.01 20.13 -11.47
C LEU A 134 -6.24 19.41 -10.36
N GLN A 135 -5.75 20.16 -9.38
CA GLN A 135 -5.02 19.59 -8.23
C GLN A 135 -5.96 18.84 -7.28
N ILE A 136 -7.19 19.32 -7.08
CA ILE A 136 -8.23 18.59 -6.32
C ILE A 136 -8.54 17.25 -7.00
N MET A 137 -8.74 17.25 -8.31
CA MET A 137 -8.97 16.03 -9.07
C MET A 137 -7.76 15.08 -9.00
N ALA A 138 -6.55 15.61 -9.14
CA ALA A 138 -5.31 14.85 -8.99
C ALA A 138 -5.19 14.20 -7.61
N PHE A 139 -5.53 14.94 -6.56
CA PHE A 139 -5.57 14.41 -5.20
C PHE A 139 -6.58 13.26 -5.06
N ILE A 140 -7.79 13.39 -5.61
CA ILE A 140 -8.81 12.34 -5.58
C ILE A 140 -8.29 11.05 -6.24
N PHE A 141 -7.63 11.15 -7.40
CA PHE A 141 -7.04 9.98 -8.06
C PHE A 141 -5.89 9.37 -7.25
N PHE A 142 -5.00 10.18 -6.70
CA PHE A 142 -3.95 9.73 -5.79
C PHE A 142 -4.53 9.02 -4.57
N PHE A 143 -5.51 9.66 -3.92
CA PHE A 143 -6.18 9.11 -2.73
C PHE A 143 -6.89 7.80 -3.04
N THR A 144 -7.55 7.67 -4.19
CA THR A 144 -8.20 6.42 -4.63
C THR A 144 -7.21 5.25 -4.66
N GLY A 145 -6.01 5.46 -5.22
CA GLY A 145 -4.98 4.42 -5.22
C GLY A 145 -4.53 4.02 -3.83
N MET A 146 -4.37 4.98 -2.92
CA MET A 146 -4.01 4.71 -1.53
C MET A 146 -5.17 4.09 -0.74
N ALA A 147 -6.41 4.51 -1.00
CA ALA A 147 -7.61 3.98 -0.39
C ALA A 147 -7.80 2.49 -0.70
N PHE A 148 -7.51 2.06 -1.94
CA PHE A 148 -7.45 0.64 -2.29
C PHE A 148 -6.44 -0.11 -1.40
N LYS A 149 -5.21 0.39 -1.29
CA LYS A 149 -4.15 -0.24 -0.50
C LYS A 149 -4.53 -0.41 0.98
N LEU A 150 -5.25 0.57 1.52
CA LEU A 150 -5.75 0.58 2.90
C LEU A 150 -7.08 -0.17 3.06
N SER A 151 -7.72 -0.57 1.97
CA SER A 151 -9.07 -1.15 1.98
C SER A 151 -10.12 -0.20 2.56
N LEU A 152 -10.06 1.08 2.22
CA LEU A 152 -11.07 2.06 2.61
C LEU A 152 -12.31 1.94 1.71
N VAL A 153 -13.46 2.28 2.25
CA VAL A 153 -14.72 2.32 1.46
C VAL A 153 -14.61 3.41 0.40
N PRO A 154 -15.03 3.13 -0.86
CA PRO A 154 -15.67 1.93 -1.40
C PRO A 154 -14.68 0.85 -1.92
N PHE A 155 -13.38 1.03 -1.79
CA PHE A 155 -12.33 0.19 -2.38
C PHE A 155 -11.96 -1.04 -1.53
N HIS A 156 -12.83 -1.47 -0.61
CA HIS A 156 -12.58 -2.55 0.36
C HIS A 156 -13.03 -3.95 -0.09
N LEU A 157 -13.80 -4.06 -1.18
CA LEU A 157 -14.48 -5.29 -1.59
C LEU A 157 -13.54 -6.48 -1.84
N TRP A 158 -12.32 -6.22 -2.29
CA TRP A 158 -11.31 -7.25 -2.51
C TRP A 158 -10.81 -7.90 -1.22
N THR A 159 -10.94 -7.21 -0.09
CA THR A 159 -10.23 -7.58 1.15
C THR A 159 -10.73 -8.87 1.76
N ALA A 160 -12.05 -9.09 1.79
CA ALA A 160 -12.65 -10.29 2.36
C ALA A 160 -12.21 -11.54 1.57
N ASP A 161 -12.36 -11.52 0.26
CA ASP A 161 -12.00 -12.62 -0.63
C ASP A 161 -10.51 -12.96 -0.56
N VAL A 162 -9.67 -11.93 -0.54
CA VAL A 162 -8.22 -12.09 -0.47
C VAL A 162 -7.77 -12.64 0.90
N TYR A 163 -8.39 -12.17 1.98
CA TYR A 163 -8.04 -12.65 3.33
C TYR A 163 -8.48 -14.10 3.56
N GLU A 164 -9.58 -14.51 2.96
CA GLU A 164 -10.06 -15.91 3.02
C GLU A 164 -9.20 -16.84 2.15
N GLY A 165 -8.85 -16.41 0.93
CA GLY A 165 -8.13 -17.25 -0.02
C GLY A 165 -6.61 -17.33 0.21
N ALA A 166 -6.00 -16.32 0.79
CA ALA A 166 -4.56 -16.30 1.05
C ALA A 166 -4.17 -17.23 2.22
N PRO A 167 -2.91 -17.74 2.23
CA PRO A 167 -2.37 -18.41 3.40
C PRO A 167 -2.42 -17.52 4.65
N SER A 168 -2.76 -18.06 5.82
CA SER A 168 -2.97 -17.27 7.05
C SER A 168 -1.78 -16.40 7.45
N THR A 169 -0.55 -16.87 7.24
CA THR A 169 0.67 -16.08 7.47
C THR A 169 0.82 -14.91 6.51
N VAL A 170 0.41 -15.08 5.25
CA VAL A 170 0.38 -14.01 4.25
C VAL A 170 -0.72 -13.01 4.59
N THR A 171 -1.89 -13.49 5.03
CA THR A 171 -2.98 -12.60 5.50
C THR A 171 -2.53 -11.76 6.69
N ALA A 172 -1.82 -12.33 7.66
CA ALA A 172 -1.25 -11.59 8.79
C ALA A 172 -0.26 -10.50 8.31
N TYR A 173 0.62 -10.83 7.38
CA TYR A 173 1.57 -9.89 6.79
C TYR A 173 0.87 -8.75 6.03
N LEU A 174 -0.09 -9.08 5.19
CA LEU A 174 -0.86 -8.13 4.39
C LEU A 174 -1.69 -7.19 5.27
N SER A 175 -2.38 -7.74 6.29
CA SER A 175 -3.30 -6.97 7.13
C SER A 175 -2.60 -5.99 8.08
N VAL A 176 -1.42 -6.32 8.57
CA VAL A 176 -0.69 -5.52 9.57
C VAL A 176 0.47 -4.76 8.93
N ILE A 177 1.42 -5.47 8.32
CA ILE A 177 2.67 -4.87 7.87
C ILE A 177 2.44 -4.01 6.63
N SER A 178 1.78 -4.56 5.60
CA SER A 178 1.53 -3.84 4.36
C SER A 178 0.59 -2.64 4.57
N LYS A 179 -0.52 -2.83 5.28
CA LYS A 179 -1.46 -1.72 5.55
C LYS A 179 -0.88 -0.70 6.52
N GLY A 180 -0.14 -1.12 7.53
CA GLY A 180 0.51 -0.20 8.47
C GLY A 180 1.51 0.72 7.77
N SER A 181 2.33 0.18 6.85
CA SER A 181 3.25 0.99 6.05
C SER A 181 2.50 1.98 5.15
N ALA A 182 1.44 1.52 4.46
CA ALA A 182 0.65 2.38 3.58
C ALA A 182 -0.07 3.50 4.35
N ALA A 183 -0.60 3.21 5.54
CA ALA A 183 -1.25 4.22 6.40
C ALA A 183 -0.26 5.30 6.84
N PHE A 184 0.94 4.89 7.29
CA PHE A 184 1.99 5.84 7.67
C PHE A 184 2.38 6.74 6.49
N VAL A 185 2.58 6.16 5.30
CA VAL A 185 2.99 6.91 4.12
C VAL A 185 1.89 7.85 3.65
N LEU A 186 0.62 7.40 3.64
CA LEU A 186 -0.50 8.28 3.32
C LEU A 186 -0.53 9.49 4.24
N LEU A 187 -0.42 9.28 5.55
CA LEU A 187 -0.41 10.36 6.52
C LEU A 187 0.78 11.33 6.29
N ALA A 188 1.97 10.78 6.04
CA ALA A 188 3.16 11.58 5.77
C ALA A 188 3.01 12.45 4.51
N VAL A 189 2.44 11.89 3.44
CA VAL A 189 2.19 12.63 2.18
C VAL A 189 1.11 13.69 2.38
N LEU A 190 0.01 13.39 3.09
CA LEU A 190 -1.04 14.37 3.39
C LEU A 190 -0.50 15.57 4.15
N ILE A 191 0.30 15.33 5.19
CA ILE A 191 0.85 16.40 6.05
C ILE A 191 1.98 17.15 5.35
N LYS A 192 2.82 16.48 4.56
CA LYS A 192 4.01 17.10 3.97
C LYS A 192 3.71 17.73 2.62
N VAL A 193 2.97 17.07 1.74
CA VAL A 193 2.75 17.49 0.36
C VAL A 193 1.44 18.23 0.20
N PHE A 194 0.35 17.67 0.72
CA PHE A 194 -1.00 18.25 0.58
C PHE A 194 -1.40 19.14 1.75
N ALA A 195 -0.44 19.63 2.56
CA ALA A 195 -0.73 20.56 3.65
C ALA A 195 -1.53 21.81 3.19
N PRO A 196 -1.26 22.43 2.02
CA PRO A 196 -2.03 23.59 1.57
C PRO A 196 -3.51 23.29 1.30
N MET A 197 -3.86 22.02 1.01
CA MET A 197 -5.22 21.55 0.75
C MET A 197 -5.85 20.85 1.96
N ILE A 198 -5.50 21.25 3.18
CA ILE A 198 -5.93 20.56 4.42
C ILE A 198 -7.46 20.46 4.55
N ASN A 199 -8.19 21.50 4.17
CA ASN A 199 -9.65 21.50 4.27
C ASN A 199 -10.27 20.46 3.32
N ASP A 200 -9.76 20.38 2.09
CA ASP A 200 -10.27 19.47 1.05
C ASP A 200 -10.05 18.02 1.42
N TRP A 201 -8.82 17.65 1.82
CA TRP A 201 -8.56 16.26 2.16
C TRP A 201 -9.14 15.85 3.52
N GLN A 202 -9.33 16.76 4.47
CA GLN A 202 -10.05 16.47 5.71
C GLN A 202 -11.51 16.15 5.44
N GLU A 203 -12.16 16.87 4.53
CA GLU A 203 -13.53 16.59 4.11
C GLU A 203 -13.66 15.20 3.47
N VAL A 204 -12.76 14.84 2.57
CA VAL A 204 -12.71 13.50 1.96
C VAL A 204 -12.53 12.41 3.03
N LEU A 205 -11.59 12.59 3.96
CA LEU A 205 -11.36 11.63 5.05
C LEU A 205 -12.57 11.52 5.97
N TYR A 206 -13.24 12.62 6.27
CA TYR A 206 -14.45 12.62 7.06
C TYR A 206 -15.54 11.73 6.43
N TRP A 207 -15.86 11.95 5.16
CA TRP A 207 -16.86 11.16 4.45
C TRP A 207 -16.48 9.67 4.33
N VAL A 208 -15.21 9.37 4.06
CA VAL A 208 -14.71 7.99 4.01
C VAL A 208 -14.84 7.32 5.38
N THR A 209 -14.49 8.01 6.46
CA THR A 209 -14.56 7.46 7.82
C THR A 209 -16.01 7.20 8.25
N VAL A 210 -16.91 8.13 7.98
CA VAL A 210 -18.35 7.96 8.26
C VAL A 210 -18.91 6.77 7.47
N SER A 211 -18.61 6.70 6.17
CA SER A 211 -19.05 5.57 5.32
C SER A 211 -18.53 4.23 5.82
N TYR A 212 -17.25 4.19 6.24
CA TYR A 212 -16.60 2.97 6.75
C TYR A 212 -17.26 2.47 8.04
N THR A 213 -17.62 3.37 8.95
CA THR A 213 -18.30 3.01 10.20
C THR A 213 -19.71 2.48 9.95
N HIS A 214 -20.47 3.08 9.05
CA HIS A 214 -21.85 2.67 8.74
C HIS A 214 -21.94 1.36 7.95
N LEU A 215 -20.99 1.08 7.08
CA LEU A 215 -20.99 -0.17 6.29
C LEU A 215 -20.48 -1.39 7.07
N ARG A 216 -19.83 -1.18 8.20
CA ARG A 216 -19.33 -2.25 9.06
C ARG A 216 -20.30 -2.64 10.19
N ALA A 217 -21.33 -1.85 10.42
CA ALA A 217 -22.43 -2.12 11.34
C ALA A 217 -23.53 -2.96 10.67
#